data_c866e5aee96da17254ea2900862fec49
#
_entry.id   c866e5aee96da17254ea2900862fec49
#
_cell.length_a   1.000
_cell.length_b   1.000
_cell.length_c   1.000
_cell.angle_alpha   90.00
_cell.angle_beta   90.00
_cell.angle_gamma   90.00
#
_symmetry.space_group_name_H-M   'P 1'
#
loop_
_entity.id
_entity.type
_entity.pdbx_description
1 polymer ?
#
loop_
_entity_poly.entity_id
_entity_poly.type
_entity_poly.pdbx_seq_one_letter_code
_entity_poly.pdbx_strand_id
1 'polypeptide(L)'
;MGLRTLIAHALGRGTNTERPKAGQVVRPMAADRWRDYPADGLTPGRLVQILREADDGAIDRAMALYQQMEEKDAHLYAVARTRRLALTGLSWQVVSAADVHDVADRAGADEAADYCRKILSGIEGFGDALEHLSLALGRNLAVAENVWEFAGGELRLVDIVPVAFERLTIDEVGKLRVLTEEAPYDGIELPPNKFVVHVPHAASGHPMRGGLLRASAIAYLGKHLAMKDWLVFVELFGMPVRIARYEPSATPEEKRELLKMLESLRSDAAGVFSKAVELQLMEAGHGKTPPPYERICEFFNRELSKAWLGGTLTVETTGAGLERSSGGPGVHNEVRLDLRQDDITCEARTIRRDLLGPVARLRFGERVPVPCFRRQLELPRDRRELSEVLGRAVNELHMRVPARWAHETLGIPAAGEGEQVLSETVGAT
;
A
#
# COMPACT_ATOMS: atom_id res chain seq x y z
N MET A 1 -32.60 -0.19 6.68
CA MET A 1 -31.26 -0.14 7.31
C MET A 1 -30.21 0.06 6.21
N GLY A 2 -29.42 1.11 6.28
CA GLY A 2 -28.47 1.41 5.21
C GLY A 2 -27.24 0.48 5.29
N LEU A 3 -26.58 0.26 4.16
CA LEU A 3 -25.37 -0.55 4.02
C LEU A 3 -24.28 -0.18 5.04
N ARG A 4 -24.21 1.09 5.44
CA ARG A 4 -23.31 1.62 6.48
C ARG A 4 -23.60 1.07 7.87
N THR A 5 -24.87 0.81 8.19
CA THR A 5 -25.30 0.25 9.48
C THR A 5 -24.95 -1.25 9.56
N LEU A 6 -25.04 -1.96 8.44
CA LEU A 6 -24.66 -3.37 8.34
C LEU A 6 -23.15 -3.56 8.50
N ILE A 7 -22.33 -2.73 7.87
CA ILE A 7 -20.86 -2.77 8.04
C ILE A 7 -20.47 -2.45 9.49
N ALA A 8 -21.10 -1.44 10.09
CA ALA A 8 -20.85 -1.09 11.49
C ALA A 8 -21.22 -2.24 12.43
N HIS A 9 -22.29 -2.96 12.13
CA HIS A 9 -22.75 -4.11 12.93
C HIS A 9 -21.84 -5.32 12.75
N ALA A 10 -21.43 -5.61 11.51
CA ALA A 10 -20.49 -6.70 11.19
C ALA A 10 -19.11 -6.51 11.83
N LEU A 11 -18.69 -5.28 12.06
CA LEU A 11 -17.41 -4.97 12.71
C LEU A 11 -17.51 -4.77 14.25
N GLY A 12 -18.64 -5.15 14.86
CA GLY A 12 -18.84 -5.01 16.30
C GLY A 12 -18.97 -3.55 16.79
N ARG A 13 -19.32 -2.62 15.90
CA ARG A 13 -19.34 -1.19 16.16
C ARG A 13 -20.70 -0.73 16.71
N GLY A 14 -20.91 -0.90 18.01
CA GLY A 14 -21.94 -0.16 18.74
C GLY A 14 -21.50 1.28 18.99
N THR A 15 -22.44 2.24 19.00
CA THR A 15 -22.22 3.55 19.63
C THR A 15 -22.13 3.31 21.12
N ASN A 16 -20.91 3.15 21.65
CA ASN A 16 -20.76 2.72 23.01
C ASN A 16 -20.13 3.84 23.86
N THR A 17 -20.85 4.22 24.90
CA THR A 17 -20.44 5.14 25.95
C THR A 17 -19.56 4.48 27.01
N GLU A 18 -19.28 3.18 26.86
CA GLU A 18 -18.48 2.42 27.81
C GLU A 18 -17.02 2.86 27.81
N ARG A 19 -16.46 2.97 29.01
CA ARG A 19 -15.05 3.30 29.19
C ARG A 19 -14.18 2.16 28.67
N PRO A 20 -13.12 2.44 27.87
CA PRO A 20 -12.20 1.41 27.41
C PRO A 20 -11.44 0.79 28.58
N LYS A 21 -11.04 -0.48 28.41
CA LYS A 21 -10.16 -1.17 29.37
C LYS A 21 -8.79 -0.50 29.38
N ALA A 22 -8.22 -0.28 30.55
CA ALA A 22 -6.84 0.18 30.69
C ALA A 22 -5.84 -0.93 30.28
N GLY A 23 -4.64 -0.52 29.85
CA GLY A 23 -3.56 -1.40 29.42
C GLY A 23 -3.73 -1.95 28.00
N GLN A 24 -2.77 -2.72 27.54
CA GLN A 24 -2.75 -3.37 26.23
C GLN A 24 -3.44 -4.73 26.27
N VAL A 25 -4.36 -5.01 25.34
CA VAL A 25 -5.08 -6.28 25.22
C VAL A 25 -4.32 -7.26 24.34
N VAL A 26 -3.80 -6.78 23.20
CA VAL A 26 -3.06 -7.61 22.26
C VAL A 26 -1.57 -7.56 22.59
N ARG A 27 -1.09 -8.59 23.30
CA ARG A 27 0.34 -8.71 23.65
C ARG A 27 1.06 -9.61 22.66
N PRO A 28 2.35 -9.36 22.35
CA PRO A 28 3.15 -10.27 21.53
C PRO A 28 3.17 -11.68 22.11
N MET A 29 2.97 -12.70 21.28
CA MET A 29 3.04 -14.12 21.68
C MET A 29 4.15 -14.84 20.94
N ALA A 30 4.71 -15.90 21.55
CA ALA A 30 5.71 -16.76 20.90
C ALA A 30 5.18 -17.45 19.63
N ALA A 31 3.86 -17.53 19.48
CA ALA A 31 3.19 -18.07 18.28
C ALA A 31 3.10 -17.06 17.11
N ASP A 32 3.47 -15.79 17.31
CA ASP A 32 3.44 -14.74 16.27
C ASP A 32 4.57 -14.92 15.26
N ARG A 33 4.66 -16.11 14.66
CA ARG A 33 5.61 -16.41 13.60
C ARG A 33 4.86 -16.99 12.42
N TRP A 34 5.16 -16.48 11.25
CA TRP A 34 4.70 -17.08 10.02
C TRP A 34 5.22 -18.52 9.93
N ARG A 35 4.32 -19.47 10.00
CA ARG A 35 4.62 -20.91 9.89
C ARG A 35 4.26 -21.46 8.52
N ASP A 36 3.34 -20.80 7.83
CA ASP A 36 2.89 -21.19 6.50
C ASP A 36 3.38 -20.18 5.45
N TYR A 37 3.73 -20.69 4.28
CA TYR A 37 4.13 -19.93 3.11
C TYR A 37 3.14 -20.20 1.98
N PRO A 38 1.91 -19.63 2.01
CA PRO A 38 0.89 -19.94 1.03
C PRO A 38 1.24 -19.53 -0.40
N ALA A 39 2.21 -18.64 -0.60
CA ALA A 39 2.73 -18.29 -1.92
C ALA A 39 3.61 -19.39 -2.53
N ASP A 40 4.19 -20.29 -1.72
CA ASP A 40 5.03 -21.38 -2.21
C ASP A 40 4.17 -22.46 -2.85
N GLY A 41 4.47 -22.78 -4.12
CA GLY A 41 3.67 -23.73 -4.90
C GLY A 41 2.21 -23.28 -5.09
N LEU A 42 1.95 -21.98 -5.14
CA LEU A 42 0.62 -21.43 -5.35
C LEU A 42 0.08 -21.86 -6.72
N THR A 43 -1.09 -22.47 -6.71
CA THR A 43 -1.84 -22.87 -7.90
C THR A 43 -3.17 -22.12 -7.97
N PRO A 44 -3.83 -22.05 -9.12
CA PRO A 44 -5.15 -21.43 -9.23
C PRO A 44 -6.18 -22.00 -8.24
N GLY A 45 -6.18 -23.32 -8.04
CA GLY A 45 -7.09 -23.98 -7.09
C GLY A 45 -6.78 -23.61 -5.64
N ARG A 46 -5.51 -23.57 -5.25
CA ARG A 46 -5.08 -23.15 -3.90
C ARG A 46 -5.40 -21.67 -3.65
N LEU A 47 -5.21 -20.80 -4.64
CA LEU A 47 -5.59 -19.39 -4.52
C LEU A 47 -7.09 -19.24 -4.26
N VAL A 48 -7.94 -19.92 -5.04
CA VAL A 48 -9.40 -19.88 -4.86
C VAL A 48 -9.79 -20.38 -3.47
N GLN A 49 -9.15 -21.43 -2.97
CA GLN A 49 -9.40 -21.98 -1.65
C GLN A 49 -9.08 -20.95 -0.55
N ILE A 50 -7.89 -20.32 -0.59
CA ILE A 50 -7.47 -19.31 0.38
C ILE A 50 -8.45 -18.11 0.39
N LEU A 51 -8.89 -17.67 -0.78
CA LEU A 51 -9.84 -16.55 -0.88
C LEU A 51 -11.25 -16.92 -0.36
N ARG A 52 -11.67 -18.17 -0.50
CA ARG A 52 -12.93 -18.67 0.08
C ARG A 52 -12.84 -18.78 1.60
N GLU A 53 -11.75 -19.35 2.12
CA GLU A 53 -11.51 -19.41 3.56
C GLU A 53 -11.57 -18.00 4.18
N ALA A 54 -10.97 -17.00 3.52
CA ALA A 54 -11.06 -15.62 3.97
C ALA A 54 -12.47 -15.01 3.89
N ASP A 55 -13.27 -15.42 2.90
CA ASP A 55 -14.67 -15.01 2.80
C ASP A 55 -15.52 -15.65 3.91
N ASP A 56 -15.13 -16.84 4.39
CA ASP A 56 -15.76 -17.58 5.49
C ASP A 56 -15.23 -17.17 6.88
N GLY A 57 -14.28 -16.20 6.95
CA GLY A 57 -13.78 -15.63 8.19
C GLY A 57 -12.37 -16.06 8.60
N ALA A 58 -11.82 -17.17 8.05
CA ALA A 58 -10.45 -17.61 8.28
C ALA A 58 -9.47 -16.80 7.42
N ILE A 59 -9.08 -15.62 7.91
CA ILE A 59 -8.33 -14.62 7.14
C ILE A 59 -6.82 -14.78 7.19
N ASP A 60 -6.28 -15.55 8.11
CA ASP A 60 -4.86 -15.74 8.39
C ASP A 60 -4.05 -16.11 7.15
N ARG A 61 -4.49 -17.12 6.39
CA ARG A 61 -3.79 -17.56 5.17
C ARG A 61 -3.84 -16.53 4.04
N ALA A 62 -4.94 -15.79 3.92
CA ALA A 62 -5.03 -14.71 2.95
C ALA A 62 -4.11 -13.54 3.33
N MET A 63 -4.03 -13.18 4.60
CA MET A 63 -3.12 -12.12 5.08
C MET A 63 -1.66 -12.52 4.89
N ALA A 64 -1.29 -13.80 5.19
CA ALA A 64 0.03 -14.33 4.91
C ALA A 64 0.37 -14.32 3.41
N LEU A 65 -0.57 -14.74 2.56
CA LEU A 65 -0.40 -14.69 1.11
C LEU A 65 -0.15 -13.25 0.62
N TYR A 66 -0.95 -12.30 1.07
CA TYR A 66 -0.83 -10.89 0.68
C TYR A 66 0.53 -10.30 1.07
N GLN A 67 1.03 -10.62 2.26
CA GLN A 67 2.36 -10.20 2.68
C GLN A 67 3.45 -10.79 1.78
N GLN A 68 3.40 -12.10 1.54
CA GLN A 68 4.38 -12.78 0.69
C GLN A 68 4.32 -12.32 -0.78
N MET A 69 3.15 -11.94 -1.27
CA MET A 69 3.03 -11.33 -2.59
C MET A 69 3.80 -10.01 -2.69
N GLU A 70 3.67 -9.14 -1.69
CA GLU A 70 4.42 -7.88 -1.63
C GLU A 70 5.93 -8.12 -1.46
N GLU A 71 6.33 -9.10 -0.66
CA GLU A 71 7.75 -9.43 -0.42
C GLU A 71 8.45 -10.06 -1.64
N LYS A 72 7.73 -10.87 -2.42
CA LYS A 72 8.31 -11.68 -3.51
C LYS A 72 8.18 -11.04 -4.89
N ASP A 73 7.31 -10.08 -5.09
CA ASP A 73 7.12 -9.39 -6.36
C ASP A 73 7.59 -7.94 -6.29
N ALA A 74 8.76 -7.66 -6.88
CA ALA A 74 9.37 -6.34 -6.85
C ALA A 74 8.49 -5.24 -7.47
N HIS A 75 7.72 -5.54 -8.54
CA HIS A 75 6.83 -4.58 -9.16
C HIS A 75 5.62 -4.28 -8.26
N LEU A 76 4.99 -5.33 -7.71
CA LEU A 76 3.89 -5.16 -6.76
C LEU A 76 4.33 -4.36 -5.52
N TYR A 77 5.50 -4.69 -4.96
CA TYR A 77 6.10 -3.94 -3.85
C TYR A 77 6.24 -2.44 -4.18
N ALA A 78 6.80 -2.14 -5.36
CA ALA A 78 7.03 -0.76 -5.78
C ALA A 78 5.72 0.03 -5.92
N VAL A 79 4.70 -0.50 -6.61
CA VAL A 79 3.44 0.21 -6.83
C VAL A 79 2.62 0.33 -5.54
N ALA A 80 2.62 -0.71 -4.70
CA ALA A 80 1.95 -0.69 -3.40
C ALA A 80 2.58 0.35 -2.46
N ARG A 81 3.92 0.36 -2.38
CA ARG A 81 4.65 1.34 -1.59
C ARG A 81 4.44 2.77 -2.10
N THR A 82 4.46 2.97 -3.41
CA THR A 82 4.21 4.29 -4.02
C THR A 82 2.85 4.84 -3.61
N ARG A 83 1.79 4.02 -3.66
CA ARG A 83 0.46 4.45 -3.24
C ARG A 83 0.39 4.74 -1.75
N ARG A 84 0.96 3.88 -0.89
CA ARG A 84 0.99 4.12 0.56
C ARG A 84 1.75 5.40 0.91
N LEU A 85 2.93 5.62 0.32
CA LEU A 85 3.71 6.83 0.54
C LEU A 85 3.01 8.10 0.05
N ALA A 86 2.17 8.02 -0.98
CA ALA A 86 1.37 9.15 -1.42
C ALA A 86 0.34 9.60 -0.36
N LEU A 87 -0.04 8.72 0.57
CA LEU A 87 -0.91 9.00 1.72
C LEU A 87 -0.08 9.34 2.97
N THR A 88 0.82 8.44 3.39
CA THR A 88 1.55 8.55 4.67
C THR A 88 2.62 9.65 4.66
N GLY A 89 3.15 10.01 3.49
CA GLY A 89 4.10 11.10 3.32
C GLY A 89 3.49 12.51 3.48
N LEU A 90 2.16 12.64 3.61
CA LEU A 90 1.50 13.91 3.85
C LEU A 90 1.49 14.23 5.34
N SER A 91 1.77 15.49 5.68
CA SER A 91 1.59 15.99 7.04
C SER A 91 0.13 15.86 7.48
N TRP A 92 -0.07 15.48 8.74
CA TRP A 92 -1.41 15.40 9.31
C TRP A 92 -1.69 16.56 10.26
N GLN A 93 -2.96 16.87 10.43
CA GLN A 93 -3.42 17.86 11.40
C GLN A 93 -4.79 17.48 11.97
N VAL A 94 -5.05 17.92 13.19
CA VAL A 94 -6.37 17.86 13.82
C VAL A 94 -6.97 19.25 13.76
N VAL A 95 -8.10 19.37 13.09
CA VAL A 95 -8.83 20.65 12.93
C VAL A 95 -10.11 20.65 13.75
N SER A 96 -10.51 21.84 14.19
CA SER A 96 -11.75 22.02 14.92
C SER A 96 -12.95 21.56 14.09
N ALA A 97 -13.94 20.95 14.74
CA ALA A 97 -15.21 20.64 14.08
C ALA A 97 -15.92 21.91 13.59
N ALA A 98 -15.70 23.04 14.26
CA ALA A 98 -16.26 24.33 13.89
C ALA A 98 -15.69 24.94 12.59
N ASP A 99 -14.52 24.47 12.16
CA ASP A 99 -13.92 24.90 10.88
C ASP A 99 -14.40 24.06 9.68
N VAL A 100 -15.15 22.98 9.96
CA VAL A 100 -15.60 22.03 8.93
C VAL A 100 -17.12 21.95 8.86
N HIS A 101 -17.77 22.12 10.00
CA HIS A 101 -19.21 21.96 10.18
C HIS A 101 -19.77 23.18 10.92
N ASP A 102 -21.03 23.46 10.69
CA ASP A 102 -21.77 24.41 11.55
C ASP A 102 -22.04 23.70 12.89
N VAL A 103 -21.45 24.22 13.98
CA VAL A 103 -21.59 23.67 15.33
C VAL A 103 -22.04 24.77 16.29
N ALA A 104 -22.95 24.42 17.18
CA ALA A 104 -23.50 25.37 18.14
C ALA A 104 -22.47 25.82 19.21
N ASP A 105 -21.57 24.93 19.60
CA ASP A 105 -20.51 25.17 20.58
C ASP A 105 -19.15 25.25 19.90
N ARG A 106 -18.78 26.41 19.41
CA ARG A 106 -17.48 26.65 18.76
C ARG A 106 -16.33 26.56 19.76
N ALA A 107 -16.46 27.11 20.94
CA ALA A 107 -15.42 27.12 21.97
C ALA A 107 -15.09 25.68 22.42
N GLY A 108 -16.11 24.86 22.69
CA GLY A 108 -15.91 23.45 23.03
C GLY A 108 -15.32 22.62 21.88
N ALA A 109 -15.64 22.96 20.61
CA ALA A 109 -15.04 22.33 19.45
C ALA A 109 -13.54 22.63 19.33
N ASP A 110 -13.15 23.89 19.56
CA ASP A 110 -11.76 24.34 19.49
C ASP A 110 -10.94 23.72 20.64
N GLU A 111 -11.46 23.70 21.86
CA GLU A 111 -10.83 23.08 23.01
C GLU A 111 -10.63 21.57 22.81
N ALA A 112 -11.62 20.86 22.26
CA ALA A 112 -11.51 19.45 21.94
C ALA A 112 -10.45 19.17 20.87
N ALA A 113 -10.35 20.03 19.86
CA ALA A 113 -9.33 19.91 18.82
C ALA A 113 -7.92 20.09 19.37
N ASP A 114 -7.71 21.12 20.21
CA ASP A 114 -6.42 21.39 20.85
C ASP A 114 -5.99 20.25 21.78
N TYR A 115 -6.94 19.72 22.56
CA TYR A 115 -6.68 18.58 23.42
C TYR A 115 -6.27 17.33 22.60
N CYS A 116 -7.04 16.97 21.59
CA CYS A 116 -6.74 15.83 20.72
C CYS A 116 -5.39 16.00 20.01
N ARG A 117 -5.09 17.20 19.51
CA ARG A 117 -3.81 17.52 18.87
C ARG A 117 -2.66 17.32 19.84
N LYS A 118 -2.77 17.82 21.06
CA LYS A 118 -1.76 17.66 22.10
C LYS A 118 -1.51 16.20 22.46
N ILE A 119 -2.57 15.39 22.59
CA ILE A 119 -2.43 13.96 22.88
C ILE A 119 -1.73 13.25 21.73
N LEU A 120 -2.20 13.41 20.49
CA LEU A 120 -1.62 12.69 19.34
C LEU A 120 -0.17 13.12 19.05
N SER A 121 0.16 14.39 19.23
CA SER A 121 1.55 14.89 19.06
C SER A 121 2.51 14.37 20.15
N GLY A 122 1.98 13.89 21.26
CA GLY A 122 2.77 13.28 22.33
C GLY A 122 2.98 11.78 22.20
N ILE A 123 2.34 11.11 21.21
CA ILE A 123 2.45 9.68 20.98
C ILE A 123 3.49 9.43 19.89
N GLU A 124 4.68 8.93 20.25
CA GLU A 124 5.76 8.66 19.31
C GLU A 124 5.37 7.63 18.25
N GLY A 125 4.66 6.57 18.64
CA GLY A 125 4.21 5.48 17.76
C GLY A 125 3.04 5.84 16.81
N PHE A 126 2.50 7.08 16.86
CA PHE A 126 1.35 7.44 16.03
C PHE A 126 1.66 7.37 14.52
N GLY A 127 2.87 7.75 14.12
CA GLY A 127 3.33 7.64 12.73
C GLY A 127 3.34 6.18 12.24
N ASP A 128 3.87 5.28 13.04
CA ASP A 128 3.92 3.84 12.75
C ASP A 128 2.51 3.23 12.68
N ALA A 129 1.61 3.67 13.55
CA ALA A 129 0.22 3.26 13.51
C ALA A 129 -0.48 3.69 12.21
N LEU A 130 -0.24 4.93 11.75
CA LEU A 130 -0.77 5.42 10.46
C LEU A 130 -0.17 4.64 9.27
N GLU A 131 1.12 4.33 9.30
CA GLU A 131 1.75 3.50 8.29
C GLU A 131 1.14 2.11 8.26
N HIS A 132 0.96 1.47 9.42
CA HIS A 132 0.28 0.18 9.52
C HIS A 132 -1.16 0.23 9.00
N LEU A 133 -1.94 1.26 9.36
CA LEU A 133 -3.31 1.42 8.86
C LEU A 133 -3.35 1.57 7.34
N SER A 134 -2.31 2.17 6.71
CA SER A 134 -2.21 2.29 5.26
C SER A 134 -2.13 0.94 4.54
N LEU A 135 -1.71 -0.13 5.23
CA LEU A 135 -1.70 -1.49 4.69
C LEU A 135 -3.11 -1.99 4.31
N ALA A 136 -4.15 -1.38 4.88
CA ALA A 136 -5.53 -1.66 4.52
C ALA A 136 -5.85 -1.33 3.06
N LEU A 137 -5.11 -0.47 2.37
CA LEU A 137 -5.30 -0.23 0.94
C LEU A 137 -5.15 -1.54 0.13
N GLY A 138 -4.18 -2.36 0.52
CA GLY A 138 -3.98 -3.67 -0.10
C GLY A 138 -4.90 -4.76 0.46
N ARG A 139 -4.99 -4.85 1.78
CA ARG A 139 -5.65 -5.95 2.50
C ARG A 139 -7.12 -5.71 2.79
N ASN A 140 -7.57 -4.48 2.64
CA ASN A 140 -8.88 -3.93 3.03
C ASN A 140 -9.17 -3.95 4.53
N LEU A 141 -8.26 -4.38 5.34
CA LEU A 141 -8.36 -4.41 6.79
C LEU A 141 -7.01 -4.09 7.40
N ALA A 142 -6.97 -3.17 8.33
CA ALA A 142 -5.86 -2.99 9.28
C ALA A 142 -6.41 -2.49 10.61
N VAL A 143 -5.78 -2.91 11.70
CA VAL A 143 -6.24 -2.62 13.06
C VAL A 143 -5.08 -2.10 13.89
N ALA A 144 -5.33 -1.08 14.69
CA ALA A 144 -4.43 -0.63 15.74
C ALA A 144 -5.16 -0.58 17.08
N GLU A 145 -4.46 -0.83 18.16
CA GLU A 145 -5.00 -0.82 19.52
C GLU A 145 -4.71 0.51 20.20
N ASN A 146 -5.75 1.17 20.72
CA ASN A 146 -5.64 2.33 21.57
C ASN A 146 -5.24 1.90 22.99
N VAL A 147 -4.05 2.25 23.43
CA VAL A 147 -3.56 1.94 24.79
C VAL A 147 -3.95 3.06 25.73
N TRP A 148 -4.78 2.73 26.72
CA TRP A 148 -5.30 3.66 27.70
C TRP A 148 -4.66 3.43 29.05
N GLU A 149 -4.32 4.50 29.75
CA GLU A 149 -3.81 4.45 31.13
C GLU A 149 -4.60 5.37 32.06
N PHE A 150 -4.69 4.96 33.33
CA PHE A 150 -5.32 5.75 34.36
C PHE A 150 -4.25 6.67 35.02
N ALA A 151 -4.33 7.96 34.75
CA ALA A 151 -3.41 8.94 35.29
C ALA A 151 -4.17 10.15 35.84
N GLY A 152 -3.93 10.54 37.08
CA GLY A 152 -4.55 11.71 37.69
C GLY A 152 -6.08 11.63 37.84
N GLY A 153 -6.64 10.43 37.94
CA GLY A 153 -8.10 10.22 38.03
C GLY A 153 -8.82 10.18 36.68
N GLU A 154 -8.11 10.33 35.58
CA GLU A 154 -8.64 10.33 34.21
C GLU A 154 -8.03 9.21 33.38
N LEU A 155 -8.83 8.67 32.46
CA LEU A 155 -8.37 7.69 31.48
C LEU A 155 -7.82 8.45 30.27
N ARG A 156 -6.52 8.28 29.99
CA ARG A 156 -5.82 8.98 28.90
C ARG A 156 -5.27 7.99 27.89
N LEU A 157 -5.32 8.35 26.62
CA LEU A 157 -4.63 7.64 25.56
C LEU A 157 -3.13 7.92 25.68
N VAL A 158 -2.32 6.86 25.76
CA VAL A 158 -0.86 6.95 25.93
C VAL A 158 -0.11 6.38 24.74
N ASP A 159 -0.70 5.45 24.00
CA ASP A 159 -0.08 4.85 22.83
C ASP A 159 -1.12 4.31 21.83
N ILE A 160 -0.68 4.05 20.59
CA ILE A 160 -1.48 3.43 19.53
C ILE A 160 -0.61 2.36 18.88
N VAL A 161 -0.90 1.10 19.16
CA VAL A 161 -0.05 -0.03 18.78
C VAL A 161 -0.66 -0.80 17.61
N PRO A 162 0.09 -1.02 16.51
CA PRO A 162 -0.33 -1.88 15.41
C PRO A 162 -0.69 -3.29 15.89
N VAL A 163 -1.79 -3.83 15.39
CA VAL A 163 -2.21 -5.22 15.63
C VAL A 163 -1.76 -6.08 14.46
N ALA A 164 -0.95 -7.09 14.72
CA ALA A 164 -0.50 -8.03 13.70
C ALA A 164 -1.69 -8.75 13.05
N PHE A 165 -1.63 -8.97 11.74
CA PHE A 165 -2.73 -9.57 10.98
C PHE A 165 -3.08 -10.98 11.43
N GLU A 166 -2.10 -11.73 11.94
CA GLU A 166 -2.27 -13.07 12.50
C GLU A 166 -3.13 -13.10 13.77
N ARG A 167 -3.36 -11.92 14.34
CA ARG A 167 -4.22 -11.75 15.53
C ARG A 167 -5.67 -11.44 15.20
N LEU A 168 -5.98 -11.37 13.93
CA LEU A 168 -7.32 -11.00 13.46
C LEU A 168 -8.04 -12.23 12.93
N THR A 169 -9.29 -12.37 13.29
CA THR A 169 -10.21 -13.37 12.74
C THR A 169 -11.61 -12.78 12.61
N ILE A 170 -12.47 -13.40 11.82
CA ILE A 170 -13.86 -12.99 11.65
C ILE A 170 -14.73 -14.17 12.07
N ASP A 171 -15.68 -13.93 12.94
CA ASP A 171 -16.57 -14.98 13.44
C ASP A 171 -17.65 -15.35 12.39
N GLU A 172 -18.42 -16.40 12.68
CA GLU A 172 -19.48 -16.93 11.81
C GLU A 172 -20.58 -15.89 11.47
N VAL A 173 -20.73 -14.87 12.31
CA VAL A 173 -21.67 -13.76 12.10
C VAL A 173 -21.04 -12.62 11.29
N GLY A 174 -19.77 -12.74 10.93
CA GLY A 174 -19.03 -11.73 10.19
C GLY A 174 -18.47 -10.60 11.04
N LYS A 175 -18.38 -10.75 12.39
CA LYS A 175 -17.76 -9.77 13.26
C LYS A 175 -16.26 -9.99 13.36
N LEU A 176 -15.51 -8.90 13.33
CA LEU A 176 -14.07 -8.92 13.58
C LEU A 176 -13.78 -9.23 15.05
N ARG A 177 -12.86 -10.15 15.29
CA ARG A 177 -12.38 -10.58 16.60
C ARG A 177 -10.86 -10.51 16.67
N VAL A 178 -10.33 -10.39 17.86
CA VAL A 178 -8.89 -10.32 18.13
C VAL A 178 -8.46 -11.54 18.94
N LEU A 179 -7.48 -12.26 18.44
CA LEU A 179 -6.89 -13.41 19.14
C LEU A 179 -6.02 -12.93 20.29
N THR A 180 -6.26 -13.46 21.48
CA THR A 180 -5.51 -13.17 22.71
C THR A 180 -4.96 -14.44 23.31
N GLU A 181 -4.10 -14.33 24.33
CA GLU A 181 -3.61 -15.50 25.07
C GLU A 181 -4.75 -16.30 25.72
N GLU A 182 -5.81 -15.61 26.19
CA GLU A 182 -6.97 -16.22 26.82
C GLU A 182 -7.93 -16.87 25.80
N ALA A 183 -7.95 -16.37 24.56
CA ALA A 183 -8.79 -16.85 23.46
C ALA A 183 -8.00 -16.98 22.17
N PRO A 184 -7.11 -17.97 22.04
CA PRO A 184 -6.16 -18.07 20.93
C PRO A 184 -6.76 -18.56 19.61
N TYR A 185 -7.98 -19.10 19.62
CA TYR A 185 -8.65 -19.65 18.43
C TYR A 185 -9.87 -18.82 18.02
N ASP A 186 -10.77 -18.57 18.95
CA ASP A 186 -12.04 -17.86 18.65
C ASP A 186 -11.91 -16.34 18.79
N GLY A 187 -10.85 -15.88 19.46
CA GLY A 187 -10.64 -14.48 19.77
C GLY A 187 -11.71 -13.88 20.69
N ILE A 188 -11.51 -12.63 21.05
CA ILE A 188 -12.47 -11.82 21.80
C ILE A 188 -13.16 -10.80 20.88
N GLU A 189 -14.37 -10.39 21.21
CA GLU A 189 -14.98 -9.21 20.61
C GLU A 189 -14.12 -7.98 20.91
N LEU A 190 -14.07 -7.03 19.97
CA LEU A 190 -13.31 -5.80 20.15
C LEU A 190 -13.95 -4.97 21.28
N PRO A 191 -13.26 -4.78 22.42
CA PRO A 191 -13.79 -3.89 23.46
C PRO A 191 -14.04 -2.48 22.93
N PRO A 192 -15.07 -1.79 23.43
CA PRO A 192 -15.43 -0.46 22.95
C PRO A 192 -14.28 0.55 23.10
N ASN A 193 -14.12 1.42 22.11
CA ASN A 193 -13.12 2.49 22.08
C ASN A 193 -11.66 2.04 22.21
N LYS A 194 -11.43 0.73 22.07
CA LYS A 194 -10.12 0.10 22.27
C LYS A 194 -9.33 -0.08 20.97
N PHE A 195 -10.01 -0.09 19.83
CA PHE A 195 -9.38 -0.37 18.54
C PHE A 195 -9.75 0.66 17.47
N VAL A 196 -8.76 1.02 16.66
CA VAL A 196 -8.94 1.72 15.39
C VAL A 196 -9.03 0.65 14.30
N VAL A 197 -10.18 0.51 13.66
CA VAL A 197 -10.42 -0.50 12.64
C VAL A 197 -10.59 0.20 11.29
N HIS A 198 -9.58 0.09 10.44
CA HIS A 198 -9.58 0.70 9.12
C HIS A 198 -9.99 -0.31 8.05
N VAL A 199 -11.13 -0.05 7.41
CA VAL A 199 -11.68 -0.79 6.27
C VAL A 199 -12.03 0.24 5.22
N PRO A 200 -11.11 0.57 4.28
CA PRO A 200 -11.31 1.64 3.32
C PRO A 200 -12.43 1.32 2.32
N HIS A 201 -12.42 0.15 1.71
CA HIS A 201 -13.30 -0.21 0.60
C HIS A 201 -13.90 -1.60 0.81
N ALA A 202 -15.06 -1.70 1.42
CA ALA A 202 -15.72 -2.99 1.60
C ALA A 202 -16.72 -3.25 0.47
N ALA A 203 -16.38 -4.12 -0.46
CA ALA A 203 -17.32 -4.59 -1.48
C ALA A 203 -18.43 -5.42 -0.82
N SER A 204 -19.68 -5.09 -1.10
CA SER A 204 -20.86 -5.78 -0.53
C SER A 204 -20.86 -5.86 1.01
N GLY A 205 -20.17 -4.93 1.69
CA GLY A 205 -20.10 -4.88 3.14
C GLY A 205 -19.14 -5.89 3.79
N HIS A 206 -18.49 -6.77 3.04
CA HIS A 206 -17.54 -7.74 3.57
C HIS A 206 -16.13 -7.13 3.69
N PRO A 207 -15.49 -7.15 4.88
CA PRO A 207 -14.20 -6.49 5.08
C PRO A 207 -13.06 -7.10 4.25
N MET A 208 -13.12 -8.38 3.88
CA MET A 208 -12.10 -9.03 3.06
C MET A 208 -12.28 -8.84 1.56
N ARG A 209 -13.36 -8.20 1.13
CA ARG A 209 -13.63 -7.90 -0.28
C ARG A 209 -13.45 -6.41 -0.54
N GLY A 210 -12.56 -6.04 -1.45
CA GLY A 210 -12.28 -4.65 -1.81
C GLY A 210 -10.80 -4.26 -1.73
N GLY A 211 -9.96 -5.08 -1.12
CA GLY A 211 -8.51 -4.85 -1.07
C GLY A 211 -7.82 -5.07 -2.41
N LEU A 212 -6.86 -4.23 -2.71
CA LEU A 212 -6.13 -4.27 -3.99
C LEU A 212 -5.30 -5.55 -4.15
N LEU A 213 -4.81 -6.14 -3.05
CA LEU A 213 -4.05 -7.40 -3.10
C LEU A 213 -4.91 -8.58 -3.53
N ARG A 214 -6.21 -8.58 -3.19
CA ARG A 214 -7.13 -9.61 -3.68
C ARG A 214 -7.26 -9.57 -5.21
N ALA A 215 -7.43 -8.39 -5.78
CA ALA A 215 -7.45 -8.21 -7.23
C ALA A 215 -6.10 -8.52 -7.88
N SER A 216 -5.00 -8.19 -7.21
CA SER A 216 -3.63 -8.42 -7.67
C SER A 216 -3.23 -9.89 -7.66
N ALA A 217 -3.90 -10.74 -6.87
CA ALA A 217 -3.49 -12.12 -6.64
C ALA A 217 -3.48 -12.97 -7.93
N ILE A 218 -4.40 -12.71 -8.85
CA ILE A 218 -4.44 -13.40 -10.16
C ILE A 218 -3.26 -12.97 -11.04
N ALA A 219 -2.96 -11.66 -11.08
CA ALA A 219 -1.83 -11.14 -11.84
C ALA A 219 -0.49 -11.62 -11.27
N TYR A 220 -0.37 -11.64 -9.95
CA TYR A 220 0.77 -12.22 -9.24
C TYR A 220 0.98 -13.69 -9.63
N LEU A 221 -0.06 -14.52 -9.51
CA LEU A 221 0.00 -15.95 -9.84
C LEU A 221 0.41 -16.18 -11.30
N GLY A 222 -0.23 -15.49 -12.25
CA GLY A 222 0.06 -15.64 -13.67
C GLY A 222 1.49 -15.23 -14.02
N LYS A 223 1.98 -14.13 -13.44
CA LYS A 223 3.36 -13.66 -13.60
C LYS A 223 4.37 -14.68 -13.06
N HIS A 224 4.15 -15.19 -11.84
CA HIS A 224 5.08 -16.14 -11.21
C HIS A 224 5.12 -17.50 -11.90
N LEU A 225 4.00 -17.98 -12.43
CA LEU A 225 3.97 -19.18 -13.28
C LEU A 225 4.77 -18.96 -14.57
N ALA A 226 4.57 -17.83 -15.24
CA ALA A 226 5.31 -17.49 -16.46
C ALA A 226 6.81 -17.35 -16.17
N MET A 227 7.20 -16.70 -15.06
CA MET A 227 8.60 -16.59 -14.66
C MET A 227 9.23 -17.95 -14.36
N LYS A 228 8.51 -18.85 -13.67
CA LYS A 228 8.97 -20.21 -13.41
C LYS A 228 9.24 -20.95 -14.72
N ASP A 229 8.28 -20.93 -15.63
CA ASP A 229 8.41 -21.60 -16.92
C ASP A 229 9.55 -21.00 -17.76
N TRP A 230 9.75 -19.69 -17.66
CA TRP A 230 10.86 -19.00 -18.31
C TRP A 230 12.23 -19.48 -17.78
N LEU A 231 12.37 -19.60 -16.47
CA LEU A 231 13.60 -20.10 -15.85
C LEU A 231 13.86 -21.55 -16.27
N VAL A 232 12.85 -22.41 -16.27
CA VAL A 232 12.96 -23.78 -16.76
C VAL A 232 13.33 -23.81 -18.25
N PHE A 233 12.73 -22.94 -19.06
CA PHE A 233 13.07 -22.81 -20.47
C PHE A 233 14.54 -22.41 -20.67
N VAL A 234 15.02 -21.42 -19.93
CA VAL A 234 16.41 -20.97 -19.98
C VAL A 234 17.38 -22.08 -19.54
N GLU A 235 17.02 -22.85 -18.51
CA GLU A 235 17.82 -23.99 -18.05
C GLU A 235 17.89 -25.09 -19.11
N LEU A 236 16.80 -25.43 -19.75
CA LEU A 236 16.73 -26.49 -20.74
C LEU A 236 17.31 -26.09 -22.09
N PHE A 237 17.03 -24.88 -22.54
CA PHE A 237 17.36 -24.42 -23.91
C PHE A 237 18.41 -23.32 -23.95
N GLY A 238 18.85 -22.79 -22.82
CA GLY A 238 19.93 -21.82 -22.74
C GLY A 238 21.31 -22.43 -23.03
N MET A 239 21.40 -23.77 -22.96
CA MET A 239 22.55 -24.51 -23.42
C MET A 239 22.19 -25.35 -24.64
N PRO A 240 22.96 -25.28 -25.73
CA PRO A 240 22.69 -26.08 -26.90
C PRO A 240 22.71 -27.59 -26.57
N VAL A 241 21.72 -28.32 -27.06
CA VAL A 241 21.66 -29.78 -26.93
C VAL A 241 22.81 -30.37 -27.72
N ARG A 242 23.66 -31.10 -27.04
CA ARG A 242 24.84 -31.72 -27.63
C ARG A 242 24.51 -33.16 -27.99
N ILE A 243 24.53 -33.47 -29.26
CA ILE A 243 24.29 -34.84 -29.77
C ILE A 243 25.55 -35.35 -30.39
N ALA A 244 26.10 -36.43 -29.83
CA ALA A 244 27.17 -37.17 -30.48
C ALA A 244 26.56 -38.38 -31.20
N ARG A 245 26.84 -38.51 -32.48
CA ARG A 245 26.52 -39.69 -33.29
C ARG A 245 27.78 -40.54 -33.39
N TYR A 246 27.64 -41.83 -33.20
CA TYR A 246 28.70 -42.80 -33.29
C TYR A 246 28.36 -43.90 -34.30
N GLU A 247 29.39 -44.59 -34.81
CA GLU A 247 29.18 -45.71 -35.72
C GLU A 247 28.57 -46.93 -34.98
N PRO A 248 27.76 -47.76 -35.66
CA PRO A 248 27.14 -48.93 -35.06
C PRO A 248 28.12 -49.92 -34.42
N SER A 249 29.38 -49.92 -34.85
CA SER A 249 30.48 -50.77 -34.36
C SER A 249 31.09 -50.28 -33.04
N ALA A 250 30.72 -49.09 -32.51
CA ALA A 250 31.29 -48.53 -31.30
C ALA A 250 30.98 -49.39 -30.07
N THR A 251 32.06 -49.65 -29.29
CA THR A 251 31.99 -50.44 -28.07
C THR A 251 31.23 -49.74 -26.95
N PRO A 252 30.75 -50.47 -25.94
CA PRO A 252 30.10 -49.83 -24.76
C PRO A 252 31.03 -48.89 -23.99
N GLU A 253 32.32 -49.11 -24.02
CA GLU A 253 33.36 -48.27 -23.39
C GLU A 253 33.47 -46.93 -24.12
N GLU A 254 33.58 -46.96 -25.45
CA GLU A 254 33.60 -45.74 -26.29
C GLU A 254 32.35 -44.88 -26.13
N LYS A 255 31.19 -45.51 -26.01
CA LYS A 255 29.92 -44.79 -25.74
C LYS A 255 29.94 -44.09 -24.40
N ARG A 256 30.49 -44.73 -23.36
CA ARG A 256 30.64 -44.12 -22.03
C ARG A 256 31.66 -42.98 -22.01
N GLU A 257 32.72 -43.08 -22.75
CA GLU A 257 33.72 -42.02 -22.90
C GLU A 257 33.12 -40.80 -23.64
N LEU A 258 32.38 -41.02 -24.72
CA LEU A 258 31.66 -39.99 -25.44
C LEU A 258 30.65 -39.28 -24.55
N LEU A 259 29.91 -40.01 -23.72
CA LEU A 259 28.97 -39.41 -22.78
C LEU A 259 29.65 -38.53 -21.73
N LYS A 260 30.75 -39.05 -21.12
CA LYS A 260 31.59 -38.27 -20.19
C LYS A 260 32.17 -37.01 -20.84
N MET A 261 32.55 -37.09 -22.10
CA MET A 261 33.08 -35.95 -22.83
C MET A 261 31.99 -34.91 -23.12
N LEU A 262 30.76 -35.32 -23.49
CA LEU A 262 29.63 -34.44 -23.65
C LEU A 262 29.27 -33.75 -22.33
N GLU A 263 29.39 -34.44 -21.21
CA GLU A 263 29.19 -33.87 -19.87
C GLU A 263 30.28 -32.88 -19.49
N SER A 264 31.55 -33.17 -19.81
CA SER A 264 32.69 -32.29 -19.51
C SER A 264 32.73 -31.01 -20.34
N LEU A 265 32.15 -31.00 -21.54
CA LEU A 265 32.00 -29.82 -22.40
C LEU A 265 31.09 -28.73 -21.76
N ARG A 266 30.58 -28.99 -20.57
CA ARG A 266 29.75 -28.03 -19.80
C ARG A 266 30.53 -26.79 -19.36
N SER A 267 31.85 -26.93 -19.15
CA SER A 267 32.72 -25.87 -18.62
C SER A 267 33.73 -25.33 -19.62
N ASP A 268 34.24 -26.18 -20.54
CA ASP A 268 35.25 -25.77 -21.48
C ASP A 268 34.87 -26.20 -22.91
N ALA A 269 34.76 -25.26 -23.81
CA ALA A 269 34.21 -25.43 -25.16
C ALA A 269 35.15 -26.15 -26.15
N ALA A 270 36.22 -26.84 -25.71
CA ALA A 270 37.19 -27.52 -26.56
C ALA A 270 37.18 -29.03 -26.37
N GLY A 271 36.98 -29.76 -27.45
CA GLY A 271 37.11 -31.23 -27.50
C GLY A 271 37.77 -31.70 -28.78
N VAL A 272 38.54 -32.76 -28.69
CA VAL A 272 39.16 -33.42 -29.87
C VAL A 272 38.35 -34.67 -30.20
N PHE A 273 37.84 -34.72 -31.43
CA PHE A 273 36.95 -35.80 -31.87
C PHE A 273 37.63 -36.65 -32.95
N SER A 274 37.39 -37.94 -32.92
CA SER A 274 37.74 -38.85 -34.02
C SER A 274 36.86 -38.56 -35.24
N LYS A 275 37.36 -38.80 -36.45
CA LYS A 275 36.56 -38.68 -37.69
C LYS A 275 35.30 -39.58 -37.72
N ALA A 276 35.22 -40.57 -36.84
CA ALA A 276 34.07 -41.47 -36.69
C ALA A 276 32.97 -40.90 -35.80
N VAL A 277 33.17 -39.73 -35.20
CA VAL A 277 32.20 -39.06 -34.32
C VAL A 277 31.72 -37.75 -34.94
N GLU A 278 30.45 -37.67 -35.25
CA GLU A 278 29.80 -36.43 -35.66
C GLU A 278 29.19 -35.77 -34.44
N LEU A 279 29.70 -34.61 -34.06
CA LEU A 279 29.11 -33.77 -33.01
C LEU A 279 28.15 -32.75 -33.64
N GLN A 280 26.92 -32.84 -33.30
CA GLN A 280 25.91 -31.88 -33.71
C GLN A 280 25.46 -31.05 -32.50
N LEU A 281 25.77 -29.76 -32.51
CA LEU A 281 25.16 -28.79 -31.60
C LEU A 281 23.82 -28.43 -32.17
N MET A 282 22.75 -28.97 -31.60
CA MET A 282 21.40 -28.48 -31.91
C MET A 282 21.12 -27.26 -31.04
N GLU A 283 21.26 -26.09 -31.62
CA GLU A 283 20.63 -24.95 -31.06
C GLU A 283 19.11 -25.22 -31.02
N ALA A 284 18.49 -25.10 -29.86
CA ALA A 284 17.06 -25.12 -29.80
C ALA A 284 16.61 -24.00 -30.74
N GLY A 285 16.03 -24.39 -31.87
CA GLY A 285 15.65 -23.46 -32.93
C GLY A 285 14.75 -22.40 -32.35
N HIS A 286 15.36 -21.30 -31.96
CA HIS A 286 14.63 -20.08 -31.69
C HIS A 286 14.08 -19.67 -33.04
N GLY A 287 12.81 -20.01 -33.28
CA GLY A 287 12.06 -19.35 -34.35
C GLY A 287 12.32 -17.85 -34.24
N LYS A 288 12.26 -17.11 -35.32
CA LYS A 288 12.55 -15.66 -35.38
C LYS A 288 11.79 -14.80 -34.36
N THR A 289 11.00 -15.40 -33.48
CA THR A 289 10.19 -14.72 -32.47
C THR A 289 10.70 -15.10 -31.07
N PRO A 290 11.13 -14.14 -30.23
CA PRO A 290 11.53 -14.40 -28.87
C PRO A 290 10.38 -15.07 -28.09
N PRO A 291 10.68 -15.93 -27.10
CA PRO A 291 9.66 -16.53 -26.25
C PRO A 291 8.77 -15.48 -25.61
N PRO A 292 7.46 -15.69 -25.50
CA PRO A 292 6.50 -14.68 -25.06
C PRO A 292 6.58 -14.35 -23.57
N TYR A 293 7.49 -14.93 -22.81
CA TYR A 293 7.56 -14.83 -21.34
C TYR A 293 7.74 -13.40 -20.86
N GLU A 294 8.65 -12.64 -21.46
CA GLU A 294 8.85 -11.23 -21.11
C GLU A 294 7.57 -10.42 -21.28
N ARG A 295 6.90 -10.56 -22.44
CA ARG A 295 5.64 -9.86 -22.71
C ARG A 295 4.52 -10.24 -21.76
N ILE A 296 4.48 -11.50 -21.30
CA ILE A 296 3.52 -11.97 -20.31
C ILE A 296 3.81 -11.31 -18.96
N CYS A 297 5.08 -11.26 -18.52
CA CYS A 297 5.48 -10.60 -17.30
C CYS A 297 5.18 -9.10 -17.35
N GLU A 298 5.48 -8.42 -18.46
CA GLU A 298 5.13 -7.01 -18.68
C GLU A 298 3.61 -6.78 -18.66
N PHE A 299 2.83 -7.67 -19.28
CA PHE A 299 1.38 -7.59 -19.23
C PHE A 299 0.89 -7.58 -17.77
N PHE A 300 1.34 -8.53 -16.95
CA PHE A 300 0.93 -8.59 -15.54
C PHE A 300 1.46 -7.41 -14.72
N ASN A 301 2.65 -6.90 -15.00
CA ASN A 301 3.14 -5.67 -14.38
C ASN A 301 2.22 -4.48 -14.69
N ARG A 302 1.76 -4.35 -15.94
CA ARG A 302 0.79 -3.30 -16.32
C ARG A 302 -0.55 -3.46 -15.60
N GLU A 303 -1.07 -4.68 -15.47
CA GLU A 303 -2.30 -4.94 -14.72
C GLU A 303 -2.16 -4.56 -13.24
N LEU A 304 -1.03 -4.90 -12.61
CA LEU A 304 -0.71 -4.47 -11.25
C LEU A 304 -0.64 -2.95 -11.14
N SER A 305 0.02 -2.26 -12.07
CA SER A 305 0.09 -0.79 -12.08
C SER A 305 -1.29 -0.15 -12.22
N LYS A 306 -2.15 -0.66 -13.09
CA LYS A 306 -3.54 -0.18 -13.26
C LYS A 306 -4.34 -0.34 -11.97
N ALA A 307 -4.23 -1.48 -11.32
CA ALA A 307 -4.96 -1.75 -10.08
C ALA A 307 -4.56 -0.80 -8.94
N TRP A 308 -3.26 -0.52 -8.80
CA TRP A 308 -2.73 0.25 -7.67
C TRP A 308 -2.66 1.75 -7.92
N LEU A 309 -2.34 2.16 -9.15
CA LEU A 309 -2.03 3.56 -9.50
C LEU A 309 -3.04 4.18 -10.48
N GLY A 310 -4.03 3.40 -10.93
CA GLY A 310 -5.02 3.84 -11.92
C GLY A 310 -4.46 3.95 -13.35
N GLY A 311 -3.18 3.61 -13.58
CA GLY A 311 -2.54 3.71 -14.90
C GLY A 311 -1.12 3.17 -14.92
N THR A 312 -0.50 3.14 -16.10
CA THR A 312 0.84 2.55 -16.32
C THR A 312 1.95 3.59 -16.51
N LEU A 313 1.61 4.84 -16.83
CA LEU A 313 2.57 5.89 -17.24
C LEU A 313 3.57 6.32 -16.15
N THR A 314 3.31 6.05 -14.88
CA THR A 314 4.24 6.38 -13.79
C THR A 314 5.40 5.40 -13.67
N VAL A 315 5.33 4.27 -14.34
CA VAL A 315 6.30 3.17 -14.23
C VAL A 315 7.03 2.93 -15.56
N GLU A 316 6.43 3.29 -16.69
CA GLU A 316 6.97 3.08 -18.05
C GLU A 316 7.31 4.41 -18.74
N THR A 317 8.28 5.16 -18.22
CA THR A 317 8.89 6.27 -18.99
C THR A 317 9.96 5.76 -19.94
N THR A 318 9.58 5.01 -20.93
CA THR A 318 10.41 4.88 -22.14
C THR A 318 10.05 6.03 -23.11
N GLY A 319 11.02 6.85 -23.43
CA GLY A 319 10.92 8.15 -24.07
C GLY A 319 10.23 8.25 -25.45
N ALA A 320 9.50 7.25 -25.90
CA ALA A 320 8.73 7.26 -27.14
C ALA A 320 7.19 7.28 -26.93
N GLY A 321 6.73 7.21 -25.68
CA GLY A 321 5.31 7.12 -25.35
C GLY A 321 4.61 8.43 -24.98
N LEU A 322 5.34 9.51 -24.79
CA LEU A 322 4.78 10.78 -24.28
C LEU A 322 3.87 11.51 -25.28
N GLU A 323 4.02 11.25 -26.58
CA GLU A 323 3.28 11.97 -27.61
C GLU A 323 2.05 11.24 -28.16
N ARG A 324 1.82 9.98 -27.81
CA ARG A 324 0.77 9.14 -28.46
C ARG A 324 -0.40 8.69 -27.58
N SER A 325 -0.40 9.00 -26.30
CA SER A 325 -1.57 8.72 -25.47
C SER A 325 -2.53 9.91 -25.55
N SER A 326 -3.73 9.65 -25.98
CA SER A 326 -4.82 10.63 -26.12
C SER A 326 -5.36 11.22 -24.79
N GLY A 327 -4.63 11.00 -23.69
CA GLY A 327 -4.78 11.69 -22.42
C GLY A 327 -3.41 12.16 -22.00
N GLY A 328 -3.11 13.44 -22.14
CA GLY A 328 -1.82 14.04 -21.79
C GLY A 328 -1.44 13.79 -20.31
N PRO A 329 -0.21 14.18 -19.89
CA PRO A 329 0.26 14.02 -18.50
C PRO A 329 -0.71 14.54 -17.44
N GLY A 330 -1.61 15.45 -17.78
CA GLY A 330 -2.64 16.02 -16.92
C GLY A 330 -3.66 14.99 -16.44
N VAL A 331 -4.23 14.17 -17.34
CA VAL A 331 -5.31 13.22 -17.00
C VAL A 331 -4.82 12.13 -16.05
N HIS A 332 -3.61 11.62 -16.22
CA HIS A 332 -3.05 10.63 -15.32
C HIS A 332 -2.74 11.20 -13.93
N ASN A 333 -2.38 12.47 -13.85
CA ASN A 333 -2.16 13.14 -12.58
C ASN A 333 -3.50 13.35 -11.84
N GLU A 334 -4.57 13.67 -12.57
CA GLU A 334 -5.93 13.80 -12.00
C GLU A 334 -6.40 12.47 -11.37
N VAL A 335 -6.30 11.34 -12.09
CA VAL A 335 -6.68 10.03 -11.55
C VAL A 335 -5.89 9.69 -10.28
N ARG A 336 -4.59 10.00 -10.24
CA ARG A 336 -3.78 9.79 -9.03
C ARG A 336 -4.21 10.68 -7.87
N LEU A 337 -4.60 11.92 -8.16
CA LEU A 337 -5.12 12.84 -7.14
C LEU A 337 -6.46 12.35 -6.60
N ASP A 338 -7.36 11.87 -7.46
CA ASP A 338 -8.65 11.31 -7.05
C ASP A 338 -8.48 10.09 -6.14
N LEU A 339 -7.61 9.15 -6.53
CA LEU A 339 -7.29 7.97 -5.71
C LEU A 339 -6.72 8.37 -4.35
N ARG A 340 -5.79 9.32 -4.32
CA ARG A 340 -5.20 9.83 -3.08
C ARG A 340 -6.23 10.53 -2.20
N GLN A 341 -7.11 11.33 -2.81
CA GLN A 341 -8.17 12.03 -2.08
C GLN A 341 -9.16 11.05 -1.44
N ASP A 342 -9.49 9.97 -2.13
CA ASP A 342 -10.36 8.91 -1.59
C ASP A 342 -9.69 8.18 -0.42
N ASP A 343 -8.41 7.81 -0.56
CA ASP A 343 -7.61 7.20 0.51
C ASP A 343 -7.55 8.11 1.76
N ILE A 344 -7.29 9.42 1.58
CA ILE A 344 -7.30 10.43 2.66
C ILE A 344 -8.67 10.48 3.35
N THR A 345 -9.74 10.49 2.56
CA THR A 345 -11.10 10.58 3.10
C THR A 345 -11.48 9.36 3.92
N CYS A 346 -11.06 8.17 3.47
CA CYS A 346 -11.29 6.92 4.17
C CYS A 346 -10.49 6.86 5.49
N GLU A 347 -9.21 7.25 5.47
CA GLU A 347 -8.37 7.34 6.68
C GLU A 347 -8.96 8.34 7.68
N ALA A 348 -9.26 9.56 7.23
CA ALA A 348 -9.79 10.63 8.08
C ALA A 348 -11.09 10.23 8.79
N ARG A 349 -11.97 9.53 8.08
CA ARG A 349 -13.22 8.99 8.63
C ARG A 349 -12.96 7.96 9.74
N THR A 350 -12.00 7.08 9.53
CA THR A 350 -11.64 6.06 10.51
C THR A 350 -11.01 6.69 11.75
N ILE A 351 -10.01 7.54 11.58
CA ILE A 351 -9.33 8.23 12.69
C ILE A 351 -10.32 9.08 13.49
N ARG A 352 -11.20 9.81 12.82
CA ARG A 352 -12.24 10.59 13.52
C ARG A 352 -13.17 9.72 14.36
N ARG A 353 -13.57 8.58 13.83
CA ARG A 353 -14.56 7.70 14.49
C ARG A 353 -13.94 6.92 15.65
N ASP A 354 -12.81 6.26 15.42
CA ASP A 354 -12.26 5.24 16.31
C ASP A 354 -11.16 5.77 17.24
N LEU A 355 -10.64 6.98 16.96
CA LEU A 355 -9.57 7.58 17.75
C LEU A 355 -10.00 8.94 18.34
N LEU A 356 -10.25 9.96 17.51
CA LEU A 356 -10.60 11.30 17.99
C LEU A 356 -11.92 11.32 18.75
N GLY A 357 -12.92 10.55 18.30
CA GLY A 357 -14.21 10.42 18.97
C GLY A 357 -14.08 9.94 20.39
N PRO A 358 -13.48 8.76 20.65
CA PRO A 358 -13.22 8.28 22.01
C PRO A 358 -12.42 9.27 22.87
N VAL A 359 -11.32 9.81 22.36
CA VAL A 359 -10.47 10.77 23.10
C VAL A 359 -11.24 12.01 23.52
N ALA A 360 -12.01 12.61 22.60
CA ALA A 360 -12.79 13.82 22.90
C ALA A 360 -13.94 13.53 23.87
N ARG A 361 -14.72 12.46 23.62
CA ARG A 361 -15.90 12.14 24.45
C ARG A 361 -15.55 11.74 25.88
N LEU A 362 -14.48 11.00 26.06
CA LEU A 362 -14.02 10.61 27.40
C LEU A 362 -13.60 11.81 28.24
N ARG A 363 -13.09 12.86 27.62
CA ARG A 363 -12.67 14.09 28.31
C ARG A 363 -13.78 15.11 28.49
N PHE A 364 -14.57 15.37 27.43
CA PHE A 364 -15.53 16.47 27.38
C PHE A 364 -16.99 16.03 27.43
N GLY A 365 -17.24 14.71 27.40
CA GLY A 365 -18.59 14.14 27.40
C GLY A 365 -19.14 13.91 25.98
N GLU A 366 -20.29 13.20 25.92
CA GLU A 366 -20.84 12.66 24.66
C GLU A 366 -21.26 13.72 23.63
N ARG A 367 -21.59 14.92 24.07
CA ARG A 367 -22.10 15.98 23.17
C ARG A 367 -21.01 16.82 22.55
N VAL A 368 -19.75 16.60 22.87
CA VAL A 368 -18.64 17.39 22.34
C VAL A 368 -18.57 17.26 20.83
N PRO A 369 -18.39 18.38 20.09
CA PRO A 369 -18.13 18.31 18.66
C PRO A 369 -16.77 17.64 18.40
N VAL A 370 -16.80 16.41 17.83
CA VAL A 370 -15.59 15.63 17.58
C VAL A 370 -14.74 16.29 16.51
N PRO A 371 -13.44 16.54 16.77
CA PRO A 371 -12.52 17.13 15.80
C PRO A 371 -12.38 16.29 14.52
N CYS A 372 -11.85 16.90 13.48
CA CYS A 372 -11.60 16.26 12.19
C CYS A 372 -10.11 16.03 11.98
N PHE A 373 -9.75 14.82 11.52
CA PHE A 373 -8.42 14.52 11.03
C PHE A 373 -8.31 14.93 9.57
N ARG A 374 -7.21 15.58 9.19
CA ARG A 374 -6.92 15.98 7.81
C ARG A 374 -5.47 15.71 7.45
N ARG A 375 -5.24 15.31 6.21
CA ARG A 375 -3.93 15.34 5.56
C ARG A 375 -3.78 16.66 4.82
N GLN A 376 -2.62 17.29 4.94
CA GLN A 376 -2.32 18.51 4.19
C GLN A 376 -1.94 18.11 2.77
N LEU A 377 -2.86 18.29 1.86
CA LEU A 377 -2.62 18.12 0.44
C LEU A 377 -2.03 19.42 -0.12
N GLU A 378 -0.71 19.54 -0.09
CA GLU A 378 -0.04 20.57 -0.88
C GLU A 378 -0.11 20.10 -2.34
N LEU A 379 -1.07 20.63 -3.09
CA LEU A 379 -1.03 20.55 -4.54
C LEU A 379 0.26 21.25 -4.97
N PRO A 380 1.12 20.63 -5.80
CA PRO A 380 2.24 21.33 -6.38
C PRO A 380 1.66 22.50 -7.17
N ARG A 381 1.66 23.67 -6.55
CA ARG A 381 1.29 24.91 -7.26
C ARG A 381 2.41 25.13 -8.26
N ASP A 382 2.07 25.14 -9.54
CA ASP A 382 2.99 25.63 -10.55
C ASP A 382 3.28 27.10 -10.20
N ARG A 383 4.45 27.33 -9.60
CA ARG A 383 4.86 28.67 -9.16
C ARG A 383 4.86 29.65 -10.30
N ARG A 384 5.06 29.17 -11.51
CA ARG A 384 5.03 29.97 -12.73
C ARG A 384 3.58 30.38 -13.04
N GLU A 385 2.67 29.42 -13.11
CA GLU A 385 1.23 29.71 -13.35
C GLU A 385 0.67 30.63 -12.24
N LEU A 386 1.04 30.37 -10.99
CA LEU A 386 0.61 31.19 -9.87
C LEU A 386 1.18 32.62 -9.96
N SER A 387 2.44 32.78 -10.37
CA SER A 387 3.04 34.11 -10.55
C SER A 387 2.39 34.87 -11.69
N GLU A 388 2.03 34.19 -12.79
CA GLU A 388 1.29 34.77 -13.92
C GLU A 388 -0.12 35.19 -13.49
N VAL A 389 -0.84 34.34 -12.75
CA VAL A 389 -2.17 34.66 -12.21
C VAL A 389 -2.10 35.84 -11.23
N LEU A 390 -1.10 35.85 -10.35
CA LEU A 390 -0.87 36.94 -9.41
C LEU A 390 -0.53 38.24 -10.13
N GLY A 391 0.33 38.19 -11.13
CA GLY A 391 0.66 39.33 -11.97
C GLY A 391 -0.59 39.93 -12.64
N ARG A 392 -1.45 39.10 -13.22
CA ARG A 392 -2.72 39.52 -13.82
C ARG A 392 -3.69 40.08 -12.79
N ALA A 393 -3.84 39.39 -11.64
CA ALA A 393 -4.74 39.80 -10.57
C ALA A 393 -4.39 41.21 -10.05
N VAL A 394 -3.08 41.50 -9.86
CA VAL A 394 -2.63 42.79 -9.35
C VAL A 394 -2.62 43.86 -10.44
N ASN A 395 -2.08 43.55 -11.62
CA ASN A 395 -1.83 44.56 -12.66
C ASN A 395 -3.06 44.83 -13.56
N GLU A 396 -3.85 43.78 -13.90
CA GLU A 396 -4.99 43.92 -14.80
C GLU A 396 -6.32 44.07 -14.04
N LEU A 397 -6.51 43.30 -12.93
CA LEU A 397 -7.77 43.34 -12.17
C LEU A 397 -7.70 44.24 -10.96
N HIS A 398 -6.56 44.90 -10.70
CA HIS A 398 -6.32 45.80 -9.56
C HIS A 398 -6.74 45.25 -8.20
N MET A 399 -6.61 43.92 -8.01
CA MET A 399 -6.91 43.25 -6.75
C MET A 399 -5.88 43.63 -5.69
N ARG A 400 -6.32 43.88 -4.46
CA ARG A 400 -5.43 44.10 -3.32
C ARG A 400 -5.00 42.74 -2.74
N VAL A 401 -3.79 42.31 -3.04
CA VAL A 401 -3.20 41.07 -2.51
C VAL A 401 -2.24 41.40 -1.39
N PRO A 402 -2.33 40.78 -0.21
CA PRO A 402 -1.38 40.99 0.87
C PRO A 402 0.03 40.53 0.44
N ALA A 403 1.05 41.39 0.57
CA ALA A 403 2.43 41.05 0.19
C ALA A 403 2.95 39.83 0.94
N ARG A 404 2.66 39.73 2.24
CA ARG A 404 3.02 38.57 3.07
C ARG A 404 2.49 37.26 2.47
N TRP A 405 1.22 37.23 2.07
CA TRP A 405 0.63 36.05 1.47
C TRP A 405 1.29 35.70 0.12
N ALA A 406 1.63 36.71 -0.69
CA ALA A 406 2.34 36.51 -1.97
C ALA A 406 3.75 35.92 -1.74
N HIS A 407 4.51 36.45 -0.79
CA HIS A 407 5.81 35.91 -0.41
C HIS A 407 5.74 34.45 0.07
N GLU A 408 4.82 34.15 0.99
CA GLU A 408 4.61 32.79 1.51
C GLU A 408 4.18 31.81 0.40
N THR A 409 3.28 32.25 -0.49
CA THR A 409 2.70 31.39 -1.52
C THR A 409 3.65 31.14 -2.69
N LEU A 410 4.49 32.12 -3.07
CA LEU A 410 5.54 31.96 -4.09
C LEU A 410 6.81 31.33 -3.52
N GLY A 411 6.96 31.26 -2.19
CA GLY A 411 8.14 30.78 -1.52
C GLY A 411 9.34 31.72 -1.68
N ILE A 412 9.09 33.02 -1.84
CA ILE A 412 10.08 34.08 -1.93
C ILE A 412 10.17 34.76 -0.55
N PRO A 413 11.30 34.78 0.13
CA PRO A 413 11.43 35.42 1.43
C PRO A 413 11.18 36.93 1.31
N ALA A 414 10.54 37.52 2.31
CA ALA A 414 10.44 38.97 2.41
C ALA A 414 11.80 39.54 2.89
N ALA A 415 12.27 40.60 2.25
CA ALA A 415 13.52 41.23 2.65
C ALA A 415 13.40 41.85 4.04
N GLY A 416 14.45 41.68 4.86
CA GLY A 416 14.60 42.31 6.15
C GLY A 416 14.97 43.79 6.04
N GLU A 417 14.83 44.56 7.15
CA GLU A 417 15.25 45.95 7.20
C GLU A 417 16.78 46.08 6.95
N GLY A 418 17.18 46.78 5.86
CA GLY A 418 18.54 46.93 5.47
C GLY A 418 19.15 45.82 4.63
N GLU A 419 18.40 44.82 4.27
CA GLU A 419 18.87 43.73 3.39
C GLU A 419 18.96 44.18 1.93
N GLN A 420 20.03 43.79 1.23
CA GLN A 420 20.24 44.12 -0.16
C GLN A 420 19.25 43.35 -1.05
N VAL A 421 18.37 44.08 -1.74
CA VAL A 421 17.34 43.48 -2.60
C VAL A 421 17.73 43.50 -4.07
N LEU A 422 17.29 42.47 -4.82
CA LEU A 422 17.34 42.47 -6.27
C LEU A 422 16.20 43.36 -6.75
N SER A 423 16.49 44.59 -7.21
CA SER A 423 15.54 45.48 -7.87
C SER A 423 15.83 45.52 -9.36
N GLU A 424 14.81 45.66 -10.22
CA GLU A 424 15.03 46.08 -11.58
C GLU A 424 15.80 47.39 -11.53
N THR A 425 16.96 47.42 -12.20
CA THR A 425 17.63 48.67 -12.56
C THR A 425 16.71 49.33 -13.56
N VAL A 426 15.82 50.23 -13.12
CA VAL A 426 15.13 51.15 -14.03
C VAL A 426 16.24 51.89 -14.75
N GLY A 427 16.40 51.55 -16.02
CA GLY A 427 17.35 52.22 -16.90
C GLY A 427 17.00 53.71 -16.90
N ALA A 428 17.90 54.48 -16.33
CA ALA A 428 17.86 55.93 -16.50
C ALA A 428 18.11 56.22 -17.98
N THR A 429 17.05 56.69 -18.69
CA THR A 429 17.17 57.49 -19.89
C THR A 429 17.03 58.94 -19.55
#